data_d2c9bfd3fab3a4d8a7f21595c2f19843
#
_entry.id   d2c9bfd3fab3a4d8a7f21595c2f19843
#
_cell.length_a   1.000
_cell.length_b   1.000
_cell.length_c   1.000
_cell.angle_alpha   90.00
_cell.angle_beta   90.00
_cell.angle_gamma   90.00
#
_symmetry.space_group_name_H-M   'P 1'
#
loop_
_entity.id
_entity.type
_entity.pdbx_description
1 polymer ?
#
loop_
_entity_poly.entity_id
_entity_poly.type
_entity_poly.pdbx_seq_one_letter_code
_entity_poly.pdbx_strand_id
1 'polypeptide(L)'
;MRRYCAAMTERIIPASQQAMYDNFHFAPGVKTGNLLLMSGQVGSDASGKCPEDFTEQFRLAFQHIEAILTEAGGDLSNIVELTSYHIGMREHLREFIAVKDEMISEPYPAWTAIGCTELAMPGAVVEIRAQAVLS
;
A
#
# COMPACT_ATOMS: atom_id res chain seq x y z
N MET A 1 -28.48 12.43 -8.60
CA MET A 1 -27.72 11.78 -7.52
C MET A 1 -26.51 11.00 -7.98
N ARG A 2 -26.62 10.11 -8.98
CA ARG A 2 -25.45 9.33 -9.49
C ARG A 2 -24.32 10.18 -10.07
N ARG A 3 -24.63 11.35 -10.66
CA ARG A 3 -23.59 12.27 -11.22
C ARG A 3 -22.79 13.02 -10.15
N TYR A 4 -23.37 13.22 -8.96
CA TYR A 4 -22.71 13.92 -7.87
C TYR A 4 -21.62 13.05 -7.23
N CYS A 5 -21.89 11.76 -7.03
CA CYS A 5 -20.90 10.82 -6.46
C CYS A 5 -19.71 10.59 -7.41
N ALA A 6 -19.96 10.51 -8.73
CA ALA A 6 -18.88 10.30 -9.71
C ALA A 6 -17.93 11.51 -9.80
N ALA A 7 -18.44 12.74 -9.59
CA ALA A 7 -17.62 13.95 -9.63
C ALA A 7 -16.75 14.13 -8.37
N MET A 8 -17.04 13.38 -7.27
CA MET A 8 -16.31 13.48 -5.99
C MET A 8 -15.22 12.42 -5.82
N THR A 9 -15.06 11.52 -6.77
CA THR A 9 -14.01 10.50 -6.72
C THR A 9 -12.98 10.74 -7.81
N GLU A 10 -11.71 10.56 -7.44
CA GLU A 10 -10.57 10.72 -8.34
C GLU A 10 -9.69 9.49 -8.25
N ARG A 11 -9.27 8.98 -9.41
CA ARG A 11 -8.31 7.86 -9.47
C ARG A 11 -6.91 8.44 -9.35
N ILE A 12 -6.14 7.89 -8.41
CA ILE A 12 -4.77 8.29 -8.15
C ILE A 12 -3.87 7.17 -8.69
N ILE A 13 -3.13 7.47 -9.76
CA ILE A 13 -2.36 6.48 -10.48
C ILE A 13 -0.94 7.03 -10.68
N PRO A 14 0.01 6.69 -9.79
CA PRO A 14 1.39 7.07 -10.04
C PRO A 14 1.91 6.39 -11.31
N ALA A 15 2.81 7.06 -12.03
CA ALA A 15 3.34 6.55 -13.30
C ALA A 15 3.90 5.13 -13.18
N SER A 16 4.54 4.83 -12.06
CA SER A 16 5.11 3.49 -11.79
C SER A 16 4.05 2.39 -11.67
N GLN A 17 2.78 2.73 -11.50
CA GLN A 17 1.68 1.78 -11.32
C GLN A 17 0.62 1.87 -12.42
N GLN A 18 0.89 2.63 -13.48
CA GLN A 18 -0.04 2.77 -14.61
C GLN A 18 -0.32 1.41 -15.27
N ALA A 19 0.70 0.55 -15.38
CA ALA A 19 0.54 -0.77 -15.98
C ALA A 19 -0.41 -1.67 -15.19
N MET A 20 -0.47 -1.51 -13.87
CA MET A 20 -1.40 -2.26 -13.03
C MET A 20 -2.85 -1.86 -13.33
N TYR A 21 -3.09 -0.58 -13.48
CA TYR A 21 -4.41 -0.08 -13.86
C TYR A 21 -4.82 -0.58 -15.25
N ASP A 22 -3.93 -0.47 -16.22
CA ASP A 22 -4.23 -0.83 -17.62
C ASP A 22 -4.40 -2.33 -17.82
N ASN A 23 -3.62 -3.15 -17.13
CA ASN A 23 -3.55 -4.60 -17.37
C ASN A 23 -4.39 -5.42 -16.39
N PHE A 24 -4.51 -4.97 -15.14
CA PHE A 24 -5.23 -5.71 -14.09
C PHE A 24 -6.52 -5.03 -13.63
N HIS A 25 -6.83 -3.84 -14.17
CA HIS A 25 -8.11 -3.16 -14.02
C HIS A 25 -8.48 -2.84 -12.57
N PHE A 26 -7.51 -2.31 -11.81
CA PHE A 26 -7.77 -1.71 -10.50
C PHE A 26 -6.97 -0.42 -10.35
N ALA A 27 -7.52 0.53 -9.60
CA ALA A 27 -6.83 1.78 -9.31
C ALA A 27 -5.89 1.60 -8.12
N PRO A 28 -4.64 2.07 -8.20
CA PRO A 28 -3.75 2.10 -7.03
C PRO A 28 -4.34 2.89 -5.87
N GLY A 29 -4.95 4.02 -6.15
CA GLY A 29 -5.65 4.82 -5.15
C GLY A 29 -6.94 5.41 -5.68
N VAL A 30 -7.89 5.62 -4.77
CA VAL A 30 -9.14 6.34 -5.05
C VAL A 30 -9.31 7.38 -3.96
N LYS A 31 -9.37 8.64 -4.37
CA LYS A 31 -9.64 9.77 -3.49
C LYS A 31 -11.13 10.08 -3.52
N THR A 32 -11.74 10.17 -2.35
CA THR A 32 -13.14 10.60 -2.20
C THR A 32 -13.21 11.62 -1.06
N GLY A 33 -13.51 12.89 -1.39
CA GLY A 33 -13.31 13.98 -0.45
C GLY A 33 -11.84 14.07 -0.07
N ASN A 34 -11.53 14.01 1.22
CA ASN A 34 -10.15 13.98 1.73
C ASN A 34 -9.68 12.56 2.11
N LEU A 35 -10.50 11.54 1.90
CA LEU A 35 -10.14 10.15 2.17
C LEU A 35 -9.48 9.54 0.94
N LEU A 36 -8.32 8.92 1.15
CA LEU A 36 -7.60 8.15 0.13
C LEU A 36 -7.63 6.67 0.48
N LEU A 37 -8.28 5.90 -0.38
CA LEU A 37 -8.31 4.45 -0.29
C LEU A 37 -7.24 3.89 -1.24
N MET A 38 -6.35 3.06 -0.72
CA MET A 38 -5.27 2.49 -1.53
C MET A 38 -5.45 0.99 -1.67
N SER A 39 -5.20 0.49 -2.87
CA SER A 39 -5.14 -0.94 -3.14
C SER A 39 -3.94 -1.55 -2.44
N GLY A 40 -4.01 -2.84 -2.12
CA GLY A 40 -2.91 -3.57 -1.51
C GLY A 40 -1.65 -3.51 -2.36
N GLN A 41 -0.51 -3.29 -1.71
CA GLN A 41 0.79 -3.17 -2.36
C GLN A 41 1.71 -4.27 -1.86
N VAL A 42 2.28 -5.03 -2.78
CA VAL A 42 3.34 -6.00 -2.49
C VAL A 42 4.71 -5.36 -2.72
N GLY A 43 5.76 -6.00 -2.20
CA GLY A 43 7.13 -5.50 -2.35
C GLY A 43 7.78 -5.95 -3.65
N SER A 44 7.23 -5.55 -4.78
CA SER A 44 7.83 -5.84 -6.08
C SER A 44 8.88 -4.79 -6.48
N ASP A 45 9.93 -5.25 -7.16
CA ASP A 45 10.97 -4.38 -7.70
C ASP A 45 10.55 -3.78 -9.06
N ALA A 46 11.46 -2.99 -9.67
CA ALA A 46 11.19 -2.35 -10.96
C ALA A 46 10.95 -3.33 -12.10
N SER A 47 11.39 -4.59 -11.97
CA SER A 47 11.13 -5.66 -12.95
C SER A 47 9.79 -6.36 -12.71
N GLY A 48 9.06 -6.00 -11.66
CA GLY A 48 7.80 -6.62 -11.28
C GLY A 48 7.95 -7.90 -10.49
N LYS A 49 9.14 -8.16 -9.94
CA LYS A 49 9.41 -9.37 -9.13
C LYS A 49 9.61 -9.01 -7.67
N CYS A 50 9.20 -9.91 -6.79
CA CYS A 50 9.49 -9.77 -5.36
C CYS A 50 10.90 -10.29 -5.07
N PRO A 51 11.78 -9.47 -4.45
CA PRO A 51 13.11 -9.94 -4.06
C PRO A 51 13.00 -11.04 -2.99
N GLU A 52 14.03 -11.89 -2.92
CA GLU A 52 14.08 -12.97 -1.91
C GLU A 52 14.27 -12.43 -0.50
N ASP A 53 14.93 -11.29 -0.34
CA ASP A 53 15.10 -10.62 0.95
C ASP A 53 13.77 -10.03 1.42
N PHE A 54 13.24 -10.56 2.51
CA PHE A 54 11.95 -10.12 3.06
C PHE A 54 11.98 -8.65 3.51
N THR A 55 13.07 -8.20 4.10
CA THR A 55 13.21 -6.82 4.54
C THR A 55 13.12 -5.85 3.36
N GLU A 56 13.74 -6.22 2.23
CA GLU A 56 13.63 -5.44 1.01
C GLU A 56 12.19 -5.42 0.47
N GLN A 57 11.48 -6.56 0.52
CA GLN A 57 10.07 -6.59 0.16
C GLN A 57 9.24 -5.64 1.02
N PHE A 58 9.50 -5.59 2.32
CA PHE A 58 8.77 -4.70 3.22
C PHE A 58 8.99 -3.24 2.86
N ARG A 59 10.23 -2.84 2.61
CA ARG A 59 10.54 -1.45 2.20
C ARG A 59 9.90 -1.09 0.88
N LEU A 60 9.97 -1.97 -0.11
CA LEU A 60 9.37 -1.74 -1.42
C LEU A 60 7.85 -1.58 -1.33
N ALA A 61 7.18 -2.40 -0.51
CA ALA A 61 5.74 -2.29 -0.31
C ALA A 61 5.36 -0.91 0.25
N PHE A 62 6.09 -0.42 1.25
CA PHE A 62 5.87 0.93 1.79
C PHE A 62 6.19 2.02 0.76
N GLN A 63 7.24 1.84 -0.05
CA GLN A 63 7.59 2.79 -1.11
C GLN A 63 6.49 2.88 -2.17
N HIS A 64 5.83 1.77 -2.50
CA HIS A 64 4.69 1.79 -3.43
C HIS A 64 3.49 2.54 -2.84
N ILE A 65 3.24 2.40 -1.54
CA ILE A 65 2.22 3.18 -0.85
C ILE A 65 2.60 4.66 -0.85
N GLU A 66 3.85 4.99 -0.58
CA GLU A 66 4.34 6.37 -0.60
C GLU A 66 4.17 7.02 -1.97
N ALA A 67 4.41 6.26 -3.05
CA ALA A 67 4.21 6.76 -4.41
C ALA A 67 2.75 7.17 -4.66
N ILE A 68 1.79 6.40 -4.17
CA ILE A 68 0.36 6.72 -4.29
C ILE A 68 0.04 7.99 -3.48
N LEU A 69 0.54 8.07 -2.26
CA LEU A 69 0.35 9.25 -1.39
C LEU A 69 0.94 10.51 -2.04
N THR A 70 2.14 10.42 -2.57
CA THR A 70 2.81 11.55 -3.25
C THR A 70 2.00 12.02 -4.45
N GLU A 71 1.48 11.10 -5.25
CA GLU A 71 0.63 11.45 -6.41
C GLU A 71 -0.67 12.14 -5.96
N ALA A 72 -1.19 11.77 -4.79
CA ALA A 72 -2.38 12.39 -4.22
C ALA A 72 -2.10 13.71 -3.49
N GLY A 73 -0.84 14.13 -3.39
CA GLY A 73 -0.44 15.36 -2.70
C GLY A 73 -0.23 15.20 -1.20
N GLY A 74 -0.07 13.97 -0.71
CA GLY A 74 0.19 13.67 0.69
C GLY A 74 1.52 12.98 0.92
N ASP A 75 1.68 12.43 2.10
CA ASP A 75 2.86 11.65 2.50
C ASP A 75 2.47 10.55 3.50
N LEU A 76 3.44 9.79 3.97
CA LEU A 76 3.21 8.67 4.90
C LEU A 76 2.52 9.11 6.20
N SER A 77 2.68 10.35 6.63
CA SER A 77 2.03 10.86 7.84
C SER A 77 0.51 11.00 7.72
N ASN A 78 -0.02 10.95 6.50
CA ASN A 78 -1.46 11.01 6.26
C ASN A 78 -2.15 9.66 6.48
N ILE A 79 -1.40 8.57 6.63
CA ILE A 79 -1.97 7.22 6.83
C ILE A 79 -2.66 7.17 8.21
N VAL A 80 -3.92 6.71 8.20
CA VAL A 80 -4.70 6.52 9.44
C VAL A 80 -4.95 5.05 9.75
N GLU A 81 -4.83 4.17 8.77
CA GLU A 81 -5.03 2.73 8.94
C GLU A 81 -4.12 1.94 8.02
N LEU A 82 -3.52 0.87 8.57
CA LEU A 82 -2.76 -0.13 7.84
C LEU A 82 -3.33 -1.51 8.13
N THR A 83 -3.44 -2.33 7.10
CA THR A 83 -3.64 -3.78 7.24
C THR A 83 -2.51 -4.45 6.47
N SER A 84 -1.76 -5.30 7.15
CA SER A 84 -0.67 -6.03 6.52
C SER A 84 -0.99 -7.53 6.52
N TYR A 85 -0.90 -8.14 5.33
CA TYR A 85 -1.16 -9.56 5.10
C TYR A 85 0.18 -10.24 4.88
N HIS A 86 0.43 -11.34 5.59
CA HIS A 86 1.75 -11.97 5.64
C HIS A 86 1.67 -13.46 5.37
N ILE A 87 2.63 -13.96 4.61
CA ILE A 87 2.90 -15.40 4.50
C ILE A 87 4.04 -15.71 5.46
N GLY A 88 3.83 -16.65 6.40
CA GLY A 88 4.81 -16.96 7.41
C GLY A 88 5.05 -15.81 8.40
N MET A 89 4.00 -15.12 8.79
CA MET A 89 4.08 -13.91 9.60
C MET A 89 4.98 -14.04 10.83
N ARG A 90 4.85 -15.11 11.58
CA ARG A 90 5.60 -15.29 12.83
C ARG A 90 7.11 -15.42 12.62
N GLU A 91 7.53 -15.79 11.41
CA GLU A 91 8.95 -15.93 11.07
C GLU A 91 9.62 -14.59 10.82
N HIS A 92 8.86 -13.55 10.42
CA HIS A 92 9.42 -12.26 10.00
C HIS A 92 8.73 -11.02 10.59
N LEU A 93 7.83 -11.20 11.55
CA LEU A 93 7.06 -10.05 12.08
C LEU A 93 7.95 -8.98 12.72
N ARG A 94 9.03 -9.39 13.39
CA ARG A 94 9.98 -8.44 14.00
C ARG A 94 10.65 -7.55 12.95
N GLU A 95 11.10 -8.15 11.87
CA GLU A 95 11.73 -7.42 10.76
C GLU A 95 10.73 -6.49 10.08
N PHE A 96 9.48 -6.93 9.93
CA PHE A 96 8.42 -6.07 9.40
C PHE A 96 8.16 -4.87 10.30
N ILE A 97 8.05 -5.08 11.61
CA ILE A 97 7.84 -3.99 12.58
C ILE A 97 9.00 -3.00 12.52
N ALA A 98 10.25 -3.47 12.40
CA ALA A 98 11.41 -2.60 12.30
C ALA A 98 11.33 -1.70 11.06
N VAL A 99 10.95 -2.26 9.90
CA VAL A 99 10.78 -1.46 8.67
C VAL A 99 9.60 -0.51 8.81
N LYS A 100 8.48 -0.96 9.37
CA LYS A 100 7.33 -0.09 9.62
C LYS A 100 7.71 1.11 10.49
N ASP A 101 8.52 0.89 11.52
CA ASP A 101 8.97 1.96 12.42
C ASP A 101 9.92 2.94 11.74
N GLU A 102 10.69 2.50 10.73
CA GLU A 102 11.49 3.40 9.88
C GLU A 102 10.60 4.30 9.03
N MET A 103 9.48 3.78 8.55
CA MET A 103 8.62 4.46 7.56
C MET A 103 7.51 5.29 8.20
N ILE A 104 6.99 4.86 9.33
CA ILE A 104 5.82 5.45 10.00
C ILE A 104 6.22 6.02 11.35
N SER A 105 6.04 7.33 11.53
CA SER A 105 6.32 8.03 12.79
C SER A 105 5.03 8.33 13.55
N GLU A 106 5.17 8.77 14.81
CA GLU A 106 4.01 9.29 15.57
C GLU A 106 3.39 10.52 14.88
N PRO A 107 2.06 10.67 14.97
CA PRO A 107 1.08 9.78 15.62
C PRO A 107 0.86 8.52 14.79
N TYR A 108 0.83 7.36 15.46
CA TYR A 108 0.74 6.08 14.76
C TYR A 108 -0.67 5.82 14.22
N PRO A 109 -0.80 5.22 13.03
CA PRO A 109 -2.07 4.77 12.51
C PRO A 109 -2.57 3.52 13.25
N ALA A 110 -3.85 3.21 13.08
CA ALA A 110 -4.35 1.89 13.43
C ALA A 110 -3.68 0.84 12.54
N TRP A 111 -3.36 -0.32 13.10
CA TRP A 111 -2.70 -1.39 12.35
C TRP A 111 -3.25 -2.76 12.75
N THR A 112 -3.48 -3.61 11.75
CA THR A 112 -3.85 -5.02 11.93
C THR A 112 -2.92 -5.86 11.05
N ALA A 113 -2.32 -6.90 11.63
CA ALA A 113 -1.50 -7.87 10.88
C ALA A 113 -2.24 -9.20 10.80
N ILE A 114 -2.30 -9.77 9.62
CA ILE A 114 -3.04 -11.00 9.32
C ILE A 114 -2.11 -11.99 8.61
N GLY A 115 -2.02 -13.22 9.13
CA GLY A 115 -1.37 -14.31 8.40
C GLY A 115 -2.31 -14.90 7.36
N CYS A 116 -1.80 -15.22 6.19
CA CYS A 116 -2.56 -15.84 5.11
C CYS A 116 -1.74 -16.94 4.44
N THR A 117 -2.40 -17.78 3.63
CA THR A 117 -1.74 -18.90 2.98
C THR A 117 -1.08 -18.53 1.66
N GLU A 118 -1.61 -17.53 0.95
CA GLU A 118 -1.03 -17.07 -0.31
C GLU A 118 -1.43 -15.62 -0.60
N LEU A 119 -0.64 -14.97 -1.43
CA LEU A 119 -0.92 -13.66 -1.99
C LEU A 119 -0.99 -13.78 -3.51
N ALA A 120 -1.60 -12.81 -4.17
CA ALA A 120 -1.81 -12.87 -5.61
C ALA A 120 -0.50 -12.92 -6.40
N MET A 121 0.55 -12.22 -5.92
CA MET A 121 1.83 -12.20 -6.61
C MET A 121 2.74 -13.33 -6.12
N PRO A 122 3.26 -14.18 -7.03
CA PRO A 122 4.21 -15.22 -6.66
C PRO A 122 5.45 -14.62 -5.99
N GLY A 123 5.92 -15.24 -4.89
CA GLY A 123 7.08 -14.79 -4.16
C GLY A 123 6.83 -13.67 -3.16
N ALA A 124 5.65 -13.06 -3.16
CA ALA A 124 5.31 -12.04 -2.17
C ALA A 124 5.10 -12.69 -0.80
N VAL A 125 5.70 -12.10 0.23
CA VAL A 125 5.50 -12.52 1.63
C VAL A 125 4.72 -11.48 2.43
N VAL A 126 4.47 -10.33 1.85
CA VAL A 126 3.69 -9.26 2.46
C VAL A 126 2.85 -8.54 1.41
N GLU A 127 1.66 -8.13 1.80
CA GLU A 127 0.84 -7.16 1.08
C GLU A 127 0.31 -6.16 2.11
N ILE A 128 0.47 -4.88 1.83
CA ILE A 128 0.05 -3.81 2.74
C ILE A 128 -1.08 -3.03 2.10
N ARG A 129 -2.17 -2.90 2.81
CA ARG A 129 -3.28 -2.02 2.45
C ARG A 129 -3.32 -0.85 3.41
N ALA A 130 -3.49 0.35 2.88
CA ALA A 130 -3.53 1.56 3.70
C ALA A 130 -4.71 2.45 3.33
N GLN A 131 -5.16 3.22 4.30
CA GLN A 131 -6.09 4.32 4.11
C GLN A 131 -5.46 5.57 4.69
N ALA A 132 -5.68 6.72 4.04
CA ALA A 132 -5.11 8.00 4.46
C ALA A 132 -6.16 9.09 4.42
N VAL A 133 -5.97 10.11 5.24
CA VAL A 133 -6.77 11.33 5.24
C VAL A 133 -5.86 12.47 4.78
N LEU A 134 -6.22 13.11 3.68
CA LEU A 134 -5.46 14.21 3.10
C LEU A 134 -5.95 15.54 3.66
N SER A 135 -5.06 16.50 3.71
CA SER A 135 -5.41 17.86 4.19
C SER A 135 -6.15 18.64 3.14
#